data_6c687f8a6f8e641567ee9bbeae5f91f9
#
_entry.id   6c687f8a6f8e641567ee9bbeae5f91f9
#
_cell.length_a   1.000
_cell.length_b   1.000
_cell.length_c   1.000
_cell.angle_alpha   90.00
_cell.angle_beta   90.00
_cell.angle_gamma   90.00
#
_symmetry.space_group_name_H-M   'P 1'
#
loop_
_entity.id
_entity.type
_entity.pdbx_description
1 polymer ?
#
loop_
_entity_poly.entity_id
_entity_poly.type
_entity_poly.pdbx_seq_one_letter_code
_entity_poly.pdbx_strand_id
1 'polypeptide(L)'
;QFGRSIHSLGQILDAIRAIGFDEVYEVARGADAVTRALRELLRDRHRPRPLISSACPTVTRIIQVRFPGLIDHIVPLKQPMEVAAAAARREYCKARGVQLAEVGVFFITPCPAKMTAIRSPIGQRASQVDGAISIQEVYAAVLPELERFKGSKTMPAATPSGLRWAAAGGESEASLCENSLAVDGIDNVIRVLEEIENGKLSDLDFLEAAACVGGCVGGPLVYGNNYVARNTLRALARDLPGRDPEEAADGAPPLPSSLRLEEPIRPNGVMKLSDDMDRALAMMDEMDAIAARLPGYDCGSCGSPSCAAFAEDIVRGYCKELDCVYLLKDRLKIMAQQMVDLSQTQRE
;
A
#
# COMPACT_ATOMS: atom_id res chain seq x y z
N GLN A 1 -14.44 1.63 12.05
CA GLN A 1 -13.93 0.46 12.77
C GLN A 1 -14.54 0.29 14.18
N PHE A 2 -14.90 1.38 14.86
CA PHE A 2 -15.39 1.36 16.25
C PHE A 2 -16.87 0.99 16.42
N GLY A 3 -17.59 0.70 15.35
CA GLY A 3 -18.94 0.19 15.38
C GLY A 3 -19.95 1.12 16.05
N ARG A 4 -20.77 0.57 16.95
CA ARG A 4 -21.85 1.31 17.65
C ARG A 4 -21.37 2.25 18.76
N SER A 5 -20.11 2.18 19.14
CA SER A 5 -19.52 3.01 20.21
C SER A 5 -19.17 4.43 19.77
N ILE A 6 -19.31 4.74 18.48
CA ILE A 6 -19.02 6.05 17.91
C ILE A 6 -20.30 6.85 17.75
N HIS A 7 -20.27 8.09 18.25
CA HIS A 7 -21.35 9.07 18.07
C HIS A 7 -20.91 10.26 17.20
N SER A 8 -19.59 10.52 17.10
CA SER A 8 -19.03 11.57 16.25
C SER A 8 -17.56 11.29 15.92
N LEU A 9 -17.04 11.91 14.87
CA LEU A 9 -15.61 11.88 14.54
C LEU A 9 -14.78 12.60 15.60
N GLY A 10 -15.28 13.70 16.18
CA GLY A 10 -14.62 14.41 17.27
C GLY A 10 -14.34 13.52 18.48
N GLN A 11 -15.26 12.62 18.82
CA GLN A 11 -15.06 11.63 19.88
C GLN A 11 -13.81 10.75 19.62
N ILE A 12 -13.60 10.32 18.38
CA ILE A 12 -12.42 9.51 18.01
C ILE A 12 -11.14 10.35 18.11
N LEU A 13 -11.17 11.59 17.59
CA LEU A 13 -10.01 12.48 17.63
C LEU A 13 -9.54 12.76 19.05
N ASP A 14 -10.48 13.05 19.96
CA ASP A 14 -10.16 13.31 21.37
C ASP A 14 -9.68 12.05 22.09
N ALA A 15 -10.26 10.88 21.79
CA ALA A 15 -9.82 9.63 22.37
C ALA A 15 -8.42 9.23 21.89
N ILE A 16 -8.05 9.52 20.63
CA ILE A 16 -6.69 9.31 20.12
C ILE A 16 -5.70 10.26 20.81
N ARG A 17 -6.06 11.53 21.05
CA ARG A 17 -5.20 12.43 21.83
C ARG A 17 -4.96 11.91 23.25
N ALA A 18 -5.99 11.36 23.88
CA ALA A 18 -5.93 10.86 25.26
C ALA A 18 -4.97 9.68 25.46
N ILE A 19 -4.65 8.91 24.42
CA ILE A 19 -3.68 7.80 24.51
C ILE A 19 -2.22 8.24 24.36
N GLY A 20 -1.94 9.56 24.30
CA GLY A 20 -0.58 10.10 24.39
C GLY A 20 -0.07 10.86 23.19
N PHE A 21 -0.92 11.18 22.21
CA PHE A 21 -0.55 12.07 21.10
C PHE A 21 -0.82 13.53 21.45
N ASP A 22 0.14 14.42 21.20
CA ASP A 22 -0.01 15.86 21.41
C ASP A 22 -1.04 16.48 20.47
N GLU A 23 -1.13 15.96 19.24
CA GLU A 23 -2.08 16.41 18.22
C GLU A 23 -2.51 15.25 17.31
N VAL A 24 -3.70 15.36 16.73
CA VAL A 24 -4.25 14.39 15.77
C VAL A 24 -4.63 15.13 14.50
N TYR A 25 -4.09 14.69 13.37
CA TYR A 25 -4.34 15.26 12.06
C TYR A 25 -5.07 14.25 11.16
N GLU A 26 -6.13 14.68 10.52
CA GLU A 26 -6.96 13.83 9.68
C GLU A 26 -6.33 13.64 8.31
N VAL A 27 -6.02 12.41 7.94
CA VAL A 27 -5.48 12.07 6.60
C VAL A 27 -6.44 12.49 5.49
N ALA A 28 -7.73 12.52 5.76
CA ALA A 28 -8.77 13.01 4.84
C ALA A 28 -8.50 14.43 4.33
N ARG A 29 -7.87 15.31 5.12
CA ARG A 29 -7.41 16.65 4.67
C ARG A 29 -6.32 16.55 3.60
N GLY A 30 -5.45 15.55 3.70
CA GLY A 30 -4.47 15.23 2.65
C GLY A 30 -5.14 14.69 1.39
N ALA A 31 -6.18 13.87 1.54
CA ALA A 31 -7.00 13.38 0.43
C ALA A 31 -7.71 14.52 -0.31
N ASP A 32 -8.25 15.50 0.42
CA ASP A 32 -8.85 16.70 -0.17
C ASP A 32 -7.84 17.50 -1.02
N ALA A 33 -6.59 17.63 -0.54
CA ALA A 33 -5.55 18.30 -1.28
C ALA A 33 -5.14 17.53 -2.56
N VAL A 34 -5.01 16.20 -2.45
CA VAL A 34 -4.72 15.33 -3.60
C VAL A 34 -5.86 15.34 -4.61
N THR A 35 -7.12 15.36 -4.17
CA THR A 35 -8.31 15.45 -5.02
C THR A 35 -8.26 16.69 -5.91
N ARG A 36 -7.96 17.86 -5.34
CA ARG A 36 -7.83 19.10 -6.14
C ARG A 36 -6.74 18.99 -7.20
N ALA A 37 -5.60 18.40 -6.80
CA ALA A 37 -4.48 18.13 -7.71
C ALA A 37 -4.84 17.16 -8.84
N LEU A 38 -5.56 16.10 -8.51
CA LEU A 38 -6.03 15.10 -9.47
C LEU A 38 -6.99 15.70 -10.49
N ARG A 39 -7.96 16.52 -10.04
CA ARG A 39 -8.90 17.21 -10.95
C ARG A 39 -8.17 18.09 -11.97
N GLU A 40 -7.10 18.81 -11.56
CA GLU A 40 -6.27 19.58 -12.48
C GLU A 40 -5.54 18.69 -13.48
N LEU A 41 -4.96 17.56 -13.02
CA LEU A 41 -4.30 16.60 -13.91
C LEU A 41 -5.26 15.95 -14.91
N LEU A 42 -6.50 15.71 -14.51
CA LEU A 42 -7.53 15.13 -15.39
C LEU A 42 -7.97 16.08 -16.51
N ARG A 43 -7.80 17.38 -16.35
CA ARG A 43 -8.03 18.38 -17.41
C ARG A 43 -6.94 18.38 -18.49
N ASP A 44 -5.74 17.89 -18.17
CA ASP A 44 -4.62 17.82 -19.10
C ASP A 44 -4.78 16.61 -20.04
N ARG A 45 -5.16 16.89 -21.30
CA ARG A 45 -5.40 15.86 -22.34
C ARG A 45 -4.12 15.31 -22.97
N HIS A 46 -2.95 15.88 -22.67
CA HIS A 46 -1.66 15.40 -23.19
C HIS A 46 -1.08 14.22 -22.39
N ARG A 47 -1.70 13.88 -21.27
CA ARG A 47 -1.27 12.73 -20.44
C ARG A 47 -1.80 11.42 -20.96
N PRO A 48 -1.05 10.31 -20.73
CA PRO A 48 -1.55 8.96 -21.00
C PRO A 48 -2.90 8.69 -20.33
N ARG A 49 -3.74 7.92 -20.98
CA ARG A 49 -5.05 7.49 -20.45
C ARG A 49 -5.17 5.97 -20.43
N PRO A 50 -5.85 5.42 -19.42
CA PRO A 50 -6.34 6.11 -18.21
C PRO A 50 -5.20 6.59 -17.31
N LEU A 51 -5.43 7.65 -16.52
CA LEU A 51 -4.58 7.92 -15.36
C LEU A 51 -4.89 6.90 -14.26
N ILE A 52 -3.87 6.32 -13.62
CA ILE A 52 -4.01 5.30 -12.58
C ILE A 52 -3.64 5.90 -11.23
N SER A 53 -4.50 5.73 -10.22
CA SER A 53 -4.28 6.23 -8.86
C SER A 53 -2.94 5.77 -8.27
N SER A 54 -2.20 6.69 -7.65
CA SER A 54 -0.98 6.42 -6.88
C SER A 54 -1.23 6.15 -5.38
N ALA A 55 -2.49 6.19 -4.94
CA ALA A 55 -2.84 6.13 -3.51
C ALA A 55 -2.53 4.76 -2.86
N CYS A 56 -2.59 3.67 -3.62
CA CYS A 56 -2.30 2.32 -3.13
C CYS A 56 -0.85 1.90 -3.45
N PRO A 57 0.06 1.82 -2.46
CA PRO A 57 1.46 1.45 -2.71
C PRO A 57 1.61 0.03 -3.26
N THR A 58 0.71 -0.89 -2.93
CA THR A 58 0.72 -2.25 -3.51
C THR A 58 0.47 -2.22 -5.00
N VAL A 59 -0.52 -1.45 -5.46
CA VAL A 59 -0.83 -1.31 -6.90
C VAL A 59 0.34 -0.67 -7.62
N THR A 60 0.89 0.42 -7.09
CA THR A 60 2.07 1.08 -7.69
C THR A 60 3.25 0.12 -7.82
N ARG A 61 3.51 -0.72 -6.81
CA ARG A 61 4.58 -1.73 -6.87
C ARG A 61 4.29 -2.84 -7.87
N ILE A 62 3.05 -3.28 -8.00
CA ILE A 62 2.68 -4.27 -9.02
C ILE A 62 2.89 -3.70 -10.42
N ILE A 63 2.53 -2.44 -10.65
CA ILE A 63 2.80 -1.77 -11.93
C ILE A 63 4.31 -1.72 -12.20
N GLN A 64 5.13 -1.33 -11.22
CA GLN A 64 6.59 -1.32 -11.38
C GLN A 64 7.18 -2.68 -11.77
N VAL A 65 6.61 -3.78 -11.25
CA VAL A 65 7.16 -5.14 -11.40
C VAL A 65 6.58 -5.85 -12.62
N ARG A 66 5.25 -5.80 -12.80
CA ARG A 66 4.54 -6.60 -13.81
C ARG A 66 4.11 -5.81 -15.04
N PHE A 67 3.86 -4.52 -14.90
CA PHE A 67 3.29 -3.67 -15.95
C PHE A 67 4.13 -2.40 -16.17
N PRO A 68 5.44 -2.52 -16.44
CA PRO A 68 6.32 -1.35 -16.55
C PRO A 68 5.90 -0.39 -17.67
N GLY A 69 5.16 -0.86 -18.69
CA GLY A 69 4.57 -0.02 -19.74
C GLY A 69 3.49 0.94 -19.24
N LEU A 70 2.91 0.69 -18.05
CA LEU A 70 1.88 1.54 -17.45
C LEU A 70 2.42 2.54 -16.42
N ILE A 71 3.73 2.63 -16.22
CA ILE A 71 4.33 3.54 -15.22
C ILE A 71 3.97 5.00 -15.50
N ASP A 72 3.99 5.42 -16.75
CA ASP A 72 3.65 6.79 -17.16
C ASP A 72 2.16 7.12 -16.98
N HIS A 73 1.31 6.11 -16.82
CA HIS A 73 -0.11 6.26 -16.49
C HIS A 73 -0.34 6.58 -15.00
N ILE A 74 0.64 6.30 -14.13
CA ILE A 74 0.47 6.53 -12.69
C ILE A 74 0.38 8.05 -12.43
N VAL A 75 -0.62 8.44 -11.66
CA VAL A 75 -0.80 9.83 -11.20
C VAL A 75 0.46 10.29 -10.46
N PRO A 76 1.18 11.34 -10.92
CA PRO A 76 2.44 11.78 -10.33
C PRO A 76 2.23 12.65 -9.08
N LEU A 77 1.37 12.19 -8.17
CA LEU A 77 1.05 12.86 -6.91
C LEU A 77 1.46 11.99 -5.72
N LYS A 78 1.89 12.67 -4.65
CA LYS A 78 2.14 12.02 -3.36
C LYS A 78 0.86 11.44 -2.78
N GLN A 79 1.00 10.38 -2.02
CA GLN A 79 -0.13 9.76 -1.34
C GLN A 79 -0.74 10.70 -0.28
N PRO A 80 -2.05 10.61 0.00
CA PRO A 80 -2.70 11.44 1.02
C PRO A 80 -2.01 11.42 2.38
N MET A 81 -1.42 10.29 2.80
CA MET A 81 -0.70 10.20 4.07
C MET A 81 0.54 11.10 4.10
N GLU A 82 1.29 11.19 3.01
CA GLU A 82 2.48 12.04 2.89
C GLU A 82 2.13 13.52 2.91
N VAL A 83 1.07 13.87 2.18
CA VAL A 83 0.56 15.24 2.13
C VAL A 83 0.03 15.68 3.50
N ALA A 84 -0.73 14.83 4.17
CA ALA A 84 -1.25 15.07 5.51
C ALA A 84 -0.12 15.19 6.54
N ALA A 85 0.86 14.29 6.51
CA ALA A 85 2.01 14.32 7.43
C ALA A 85 2.83 15.61 7.30
N ALA A 86 3.12 16.01 6.06
CA ALA A 86 3.83 17.27 5.81
C ALA A 86 3.04 18.49 6.29
N ALA A 87 1.73 18.50 6.13
CA ALA A 87 0.86 19.57 6.60
C ALA A 87 0.78 19.59 8.14
N ALA A 88 0.55 18.43 8.74
CA ALA A 88 0.47 18.26 10.20
C ALA A 88 1.73 18.79 10.90
N ARG A 89 2.90 18.37 10.42
CA ARG A 89 4.19 18.84 10.97
C ARG A 89 4.34 20.36 10.87
N ARG A 90 4.05 20.94 9.70
CA ARG A 90 4.15 22.40 9.52
C ARG A 90 3.15 23.18 10.38
N GLU A 91 1.90 22.74 10.42
CA GLU A 91 0.85 23.41 11.21
C GLU A 91 1.17 23.35 12.70
N TYR A 92 1.60 22.19 13.20
CA TYR A 92 2.00 22.01 14.59
C TYR A 92 3.21 22.87 14.97
N CYS A 93 4.27 22.85 14.17
CA CYS A 93 5.46 23.66 14.40
C CYS A 93 5.13 25.15 14.45
N LYS A 94 4.29 25.62 13.52
CA LYS A 94 3.84 27.02 13.48
C LYS A 94 3.02 27.39 14.71
N ALA A 95 2.14 26.51 15.16
CA ALA A 95 1.27 26.75 16.33
C ALA A 95 2.03 26.73 17.66
N ARG A 96 3.07 25.88 17.78
CA ARG A 96 3.83 25.67 19.01
C ARG A 96 5.17 26.39 19.07
N GLY A 97 5.64 26.95 17.96
CA GLY A 97 6.94 27.62 17.88
C GLY A 97 8.14 26.69 17.97
N VAL A 98 7.97 25.39 17.59
CA VAL A 98 9.02 24.37 17.63
C VAL A 98 9.55 24.11 16.23
N GLN A 99 10.75 23.49 16.13
CA GLN A 99 11.38 23.18 14.84
C GLN A 99 10.82 21.89 14.23
N LEU A 100 10.92 21.74 12.89
CA LEU A 100 10.42 20.56 12.18
C LEU A 100 11.05 19.25 12.67
N ALA A 101 12.32 19.29 13.06
CA ALA A 101 13.05 18.12 13.54
C ALA A 101 12.63 17.65 14.96
N GLU A 102 11.91 18.49 15.69
CA GLU A 102 11.43 18.16 17.04
C GLU A 102 10.05 17.48 17.04
N VAL A 103 9.42 17.36 15.86
CA VAL A 103 8.06 16.82 15.71
C VAL A 103 8.10 15.48 15.01
N GLY A 104 7.71 14.43 15.73
CA GLY A 104 7.48 13.09 15.15
C GLY A 104 6.05 12.95 14.62
N VAL A 105 5.89 12.44 13.40
CA VAL A 105 4.59 12.18 12.78
C VAL A 105 4.40 10.68 12.60
N PHE A 106 3.38 10.13 13.24
CA PHE A 106 3.04 8.71 13.17
C PHE A 106 1.72 8.51 12.43
N PHE A 107 1.74 7.61 11.46
CA PHE A 107 0.56 7.28 10.67
C PHE A 107 -0.18 6.08 11.27
N ILE A 108 -1.44 6.28 11.66
CA ILE A 108 -2.33 5.17 12.05
C ILE A 108 -2.83 4.50 10.78
N THR A 109 -2.30 3.31 10.48
CA THR A 109 -2.42 2.68 9.18
C THR A 109 -3.32 1.44 9.17
N PRO A 110 -4.16 1.28 8.12
CA PRO A 110 -4.89 0.04 7.84
C PRO A 110 -4.04 -1.03 7.12
N CYS A 111 -2.75 -0.75 6.77
CA CYS A 111 -2.08 -1.46 5.70
C CYS A 111 -0.58 -1.62 5.94
N PRO A 112 -0.01 -2.85 5.92
CA PRO A 112 1.42 -3.08 6.02
C PRO A 112 2.20 -2.54 4.81
N ALA A 113 1.59 -2.49 3.61
CA ALA A 113 2.23 -1.92 2.44
C ALA A 113 2.53 -0.42 2.60
N LYS A 114 1.70 0.32 3.37
CA LYS A 114 2.00 1.70 3.74
C LYS A 114 3.15 1.79 4.75
N MET A 115 3.27 0.84 5.67
CA MET A 115 4.47 0.75 6.54
C MET A 115 5.75 0.55 5.72
N THR A 116 5.69 -0.30 4.69
CA THR A 116 6.79 -0.48 3.75
C THR A 116 7.07 0.80 2.94
N ALA A 117 6.01 1.48 2.46
CA ALA A 117 6.16 2.72 1.69
C ALA A 117 6.79 3.86 2.50
N ILE A 118 6.58 3.92 3.80
CA ILE A 118 7.24 4.88 4.71
C ILE A 118 8.76 4.62 4.74
N ARG A 119 9.17 3.35 4.80
CA ARG A 119 10.59 2.95 4.85
C ARG A 119 11.30 3.01 3.50
N SER A 120 10.56 2.73 2.43
CA SER A 120 11.06 2.69 1.05
C SER A 120 10.03 3.36 0.14
N PRO A 121 9.97 4.71 0.14
CA PRO A 121 8.98 5.45 -0.62
C PRO A 121 9.20 5.33 -2.12
N ILE A 122 8.12 5.44 -2.90
CA ILE A 122 8.14 5.43 -4.36
C ILE A 122 7.97 6.87 -4.84
N GLY A 123 8.86 7.34 -5.72
CA GLY A 123 8.80 8.68 -6.28
C GLY A 123 9.12 9.82 -5.30
N GLN A 124 9.71 9.50 -4.14
CA GLN A 124 10.10 10.44 -3.11
C GLN A 124 11.44 10.02 -2.50
N ARG A 125 12.26 10.98 -2.09
CA ARG A 125 13.56 10.72 -1.43
C ARG A 125 13.41 10.20 -0.03
N ALA A 126 12.41 10.70 0.69
CA ALA A 126 12.09 10.28 2.06
C ALA A 126 10.60 10.47 2.33
N SER A 127 10.06 9.67 3.23
CA SER A 127 8.70 9.84 3.73
C SER A 127 8.61 11.06 4.66
N GLN A 128 7.45 11.70 4.69
CA GLN A 128 7.10 12.74 5.67
C GLN A 128 6.60 12.12 6.99
N VAL A 129 6.43 10.81 7.02
CA VAL A 129 5.97 10.03 8.17
C VAL A 129 7.19 9.36 8.82
N ASP A 130 7.37 9.52 10.13
CA ASP A 130 8.49 8.95 10.89
C ASP A 130 8.23 7.50 11.31
N GLY A 131 6.95 7.13 11.48
CA GLY A 131 6.57 5.77 11.86
C GLY A 131 5.10 5.47 11.60
N ALA A 132 4.73 4.21 11.74
CA ALA A 132 3.35 3.77 11.54
C ALA A 132 2.92 2.81 12.65
N ILE A 133 1.66 2.95 13.06
CA ILE A 133 1.01 2.12 14.08
C ILE A 133 -0.25 1.54 13.44
N SER A 134 -0.54 0.26 13.65
CA SER A 134 -1.72 -0.35 13.08
C SER A 134 -3.02 0.20 13.71
N ILE A 135 -4.10 0.23 12.91
CA ILE A 135 -5.43 0.55 13.46
C ILE A 135 -5.81 -0.44 14.56
N GLN A 136 -5.39 -1.71 14.47
CA GLN A 136 -5.68 -2.73 15.48
C GLN A 136 -5.05 -2.40 16.84
N GLU A 137 -3.79 -1.94 16.85
CA GLU A 137 -3.10 -1.53 18.09
C GLU A 137 -3.75 -0.29 18.70
N VAL A 138 -4.00 0.73 17.86
CA VAL A 138 -4.66 1.97 18.31
C VAL A 138 -6.08 1.70 18.79
N TYR A 139 -6.82 0.79 18.13
CA TYR A 139 -8.17 0.42 18.52
C TYR A 139 -8.23 -0.08 19.98
N ALA A 140 -7.32 -0.97 20.35
CA ALA A 140 -7.28 -1.53 21.70
C ALA A 140 -7.01 -0.46 22.76
N ALA A 141 -6.14 0.51 22.47
CA ALA A 141 -5.81 1.61 23.37
C ALA A 141 -6.91 2.68 23.46
N VAL A 142 -7.59 2.96 22.35
CA VAL A 142 -8.61 4.03 22.23
C VAL A 142 -9.97 3.58 22.78
N LEU A 143 -10.29 2.28 22.69
CA LEU A 143 -11.61 1.77 23.08
C LEU A 143 -12.07 2.16 24.50
N PRO A 144 -11.23 2.09 25.54
CA PRO A 144 -11.60 2.55 26.89
C PRO A 144 -11.88 4.06 26.96
N GLU A 145 -11.21 4.86 26.15
CA GLU A 145 -11.33 6.32 26.14
C GLU A 145 -12.58 6.81 25.41
N LEU A 146 -13.13 6.04 24.47
CA LEU A 146 -14.29 6.46 23.67
C LEU A 146 -15.49 6.89 24.52
N GLU A 147 -15.80 6.15 25.58
CA GLU A 147 -16.95 6.50 26.47
C GLU A 147 -16.71 7.83 27.19
N ARG A 148 -15.46 8.13 27.54
CA ARG A 148 -15.07 9.37 28.21
C ARG A 148 -15.33 10.61 27.37
N PHE A 149 -15.19 10.49 26.04
CA PHE A 149 -15.39 11.57 25.09
C PHE A 149 -16.75 11.54 24.38
N LYS A 150 -17.71 10.81 24.91
CA LYS A 150 -19.08 10.80 24.45
C LYS A 150 -19.67 12.21 24.58
N GLY A 151 -20.05 12.82 23.46
CA GLY A 151 -20.49 14.21 23.44
C GLY A 151 -19.35 15.25 23.19
N SER A 152 -18.20 14.79 22.72
CA SER A 152 -17.14 15.68 22.23
C SER A 152 -17.70 16.75 21.26
N LYS A 153 -17.23 17.99 21.43
CA LYS A 153 -17.54 19.13 20.54
C LYS A 153 -16.42 19.38 19.51
N THR A 154 -15.39 18.55 19.50
CA THR A 154 -14.31 18.67 18.53
C THR A 154 -14.86 18.46 17.13
N MET A 155 -14.70 19.48 16.28
CA MET A 155 -15.15 19.46 14.90
C MET A 155 -14.05 18.92 14.01
N PRO A 156 -14.34 17.89 13.20
CA PRO A 156 -13.40 17.44 12.17
C PRO A 156 -13.19 18.53 11.11
N ALA A 157 -11.99 18.58 10.59
CA ALA A 157 -11.60 19.54 9.55
C ALA A 157 -11.64 18.94 8.14
N ALA A 158 -11.79 17.62 8.03
CA ALA A 158 -11.94 16.92 6.78
C ALA A 158 -13.29 17.16 6.11
N THR A 159 -13.33 17.10 4.79
CA THR A 159 -14.59 17.16 4.02
C THR A 159 -15.26 15.79 3.98
N PRO A 160 -16.58 15.73 3.66
CA PRO A 160 -17.26 14.46 3.38
C PRO A 160 -16.57 13.64 2.28
N SER A 161 -16.08 14.30 1.25
CA SER A 161 -15.34 13.70 0.12
C SER A 161 -14.03 13.08 0.59
N GLY A 162 -13.18 13.85 1.29
CA GLY A 162 -11.92 13.36 1.81
C GLY A 162 -12.08 12.19 2.79
N LEU A 163 -13.14 12.19 3.59
CA LEU A 163 -13.44 11.08 4.48
C LEU A 163 -13.79 9.80 3.71
N ARG A 164 -14.58 9.89 2.63
CA ARG A 164 -14.97 8.73 1.81
C ARG A 164 -13.83 8.10 1.01
N TRP A 165 -12.72 8.80 0.82
CA TRP A 165 -11.54 8.30 0.12
C TRP A 165 -10.99 6.96 0.65
N ALA A 166 -11.24 6.64 1.90
CA ALA A 166 -10.81 5.38 2.50
C ALA A 166 -11.57 4.15 1.97
N ALA A 167 -12.70 4.33 1.32
CA ALA A 167 -13.51 3.27 0.73
C ALA A 167 -13.31 3.23 -0.79
N ALA A 168 -13.36 2.03 -1.38
CA ALA A 168 -13.30 1.86 -2.83
C ALA A 168 -14.41 2.68 -3.52
N GLY A 169 -14.03 3.39 -4.58
CA GLY A 169 -14.85 4.35 -5.30
C GLY A 169 -14.83 5.77 -4.72
N GLY A 170 -14.21 5.98 -3.56
CA GLY A 170 -14.19 7.28 -2.92
C GLY A 170 -13.30 8.31 -3.60
N GLU A 171 -12.17 7.88 -4.16
CA GLU A 171 -11.29 8.74 -4.96
C GLU A 171 -11.93 9.09 -6.30
N SER A 172 -12.52 8.11 -6.99
CA SER A 172 -13.25 8.31 -8.25
C SER A 172 -14.41 9.29 -8.07
N GLU A 173 -15.23 9.10 -7.03
CA GLU A 173 -16.32 10.01 -6.68
C GLU A 173 -15.80 11.42 -6.40
N ALA A 174 -14.74 11.53 -5.62
CA ALA A 174 -14.10 12.79 -5.30
C ALA A 174 -13.47 13.48 -6.52
N SER A 175 -12.97 12.74 -7.50
CA SER A 175 -12.34 13.28 -8.71
C SER A 175 -13.31 14.01 -9.62
N LEU A 176 -14.61 13.72 -9.54
CA LEU A 176 -15.68 14.20 -10.45
C LEU A 176 -15.43 13.80 -11.92
N CYS A 177 -14.64 12.78 -12.14
CA CYS A 177 -14.38 12.25 -13.48
C CYS A 177 -15.54 11.33 -13.88
N GLU A 178 -16.33 11.72 -14.88
CA GLU A 178 -17.46 10.94 -15.35
C GLU A 178 -17.05 9.59 -15.91
N ASN A 179 -15.93 9.55 -16.65
CA ASN A 179 -15.40 8.33 -17.23
C ASN A 179 -14.29 7.75 -16.35
N SER A 180 -14.66 7.35 -15.13
CA SER A 180 -13.76 6.71 -14.17
C SER A 180 -14.23 5.31 -13.81
N LEU A 181 -13.26 4.44 -13.48
CA LEU A 181 -13.50 3.08 -13.00
C LEU A 181 -12.83 2.90 -11.65
N ALA A 182 -13.56 2.36 -10.68
CA ALA A 182 -13.00 1.96 -9.39
C ALA A 182 -12.95 0.42 -9.30
N VAL A 183 -11.74 -0.10 -9.04
CA VAL A 183 -11.49 -1.55 -8.97
C VAL A 183 -10.80 -1.86 -7.64
N ASP A 184 -11.33 -2.85 -6.93
CA ASP A 184 -10.79 -3.32 -5.67
C ASP A 184 -10.57 -4.84 -5.64
N GLY A 185 -9.65 -5.28 -4.78
CA GLY A 185 -9.17 -6.65 -4.76
C GLY A 185 -8.04 -6.88 -5.78
N ILE A 186 -6.92 -7.41 -5.29
CA ILE A 186 -5.67 -7.46 -6.06
C ILE A 186 -5.81 -8.25 -7.37
N ASP A 187 -6.54 -9.35 -7.37
CA ASP A 187 -6.74 -10.17 -8.57
C ASP A 187 -7.56 -9.42 -9.64
N ASN A 188 -8.57 -8.66 -9.21
CA ASN A 188 -9.36 -7.82 -10.12
C ASN A 188 -8.51 -6.68 -10.69
N VAL A 189 -7.70 -6.04 -9.84
CA VAL A 189 -6.79 -4.97 -10.27
C VAL A 189 -5.81 -5.48 -11.31
N ILE A 190 -5.19 -6.66 -11.10
CA ILE A 190 -4.26 -7.27 -12.05
C ILE A 190 -4.94 -7.50 -13.39
N ARG A 191 -6.14 -8.09 -13.42
CA ARG A 191 -6.89 -8.33 -14.67
C ARG A 191 -7.21 -7.03 -15.40
N VAL A 192 -7.57 -5.97 -14.70
CA VAL A 192 -7.86 -4.67 -15.33
C VAL A 192 -6.57 -4.03 -15.87
N LEU A 193 -5.46 -4.13 -15.17
CA LEU A 193 -4.17 -3.65 -15.66
C LEU A 193 -3.73 -4.41 -16.93
N GLU A 194 -3.94 -5.73 -17.00
CA GLU A 194 -3.71 -6.54 -18.20
C GLU A 194 -4.58 -6.07 -19.39
N GLU A 195 -5.85 -5.74 -19.15
CA GLU A 195 -6.73 -5.23 -20.20
C GLU A 195 -6.28 -3.84 -20.71
N ILE A 196 -5.80 -2.97 -19.82
CA ILE A 196 -5.25 -1.66 -20.19
C ILE A 196 -3.96 -1.82 -20.98
N GLU A 197 -3.04 -2.69 -20.56
CA GLU A 197 -1.77 -2.97 -21.26
C GLU A 197 -2.03 -3.54 -22.67
N ASN A 198 -3.11 -4.33 -22.83
CA ASN A 198 -3.59 -4.84 -24.11
C ASN A 198 -4.35 -3.81 -24.96
N GLY A 199 -4.36 -2.53 -24.57
CA GLY A 199 -4.99 -1.43 -25.31
C GLY A 199 -6.52 -1.37 -25.20
N LYS A 200 -7.12 -2.14 -24.29
CA LYS A 200 -8.53 -2.02 -23.94
C LYS A 200 -8.71 -0.89 -22.91
N LEU A 201 -9.96 -0.43 -22.73
CA LEU A 201 -10.27 0.71 -21.84
C LEU A 201 -9.53 2.01 -22.21
N SER A 202 -9.18 2.19 -23.48
CA SER A 202 -8.47 3.37 -23.98
C SER A 202 -9.29 4.66 -23.89
N ASP A 203 -10.60 4.54 -23.75
CA ASP A 203 -11.54 5.65 -23.53
C ASP A 203 -11.65 6.06 -22.05
N LEU A 204 -11.18 5.23 -21.11
CA LEU A 204 -11.21 5.51 -19.68
C LEU A 204 -10.29 6.69 -19.33
N ASP A 205 -10.79 7.67 -18.59
CA ASP A 205 -9.98 8.82 -18.15
C ASP A 205 -9.22 8.54 -16.85
N PHE A 206 -9.84 7.81 -15.90
CA PHE A 206 -9.25 7.56 -14.59
C PHE A 206 -9.56 6.17 -14.04
N LEU A 207 -8.54 5.51 -13.51
CA LEU A 207 -8.65 4.24 -12.78
C LEU A 207 -8.29 4.44 -11.31
N GLU A 208 -9.25 4.28 -10.42
CA GLU A 208 -9.00 4.07 -9.00
C GLU A 208 -8.75 2.58 -8.78
N ALA A 209 -7.57 2.21 -8.27
CA ALA A 209 -7.19 0.82 -8.03
C ALA A 209 -6.76 0.60 -6.59
N ALA A 210 -7.41 -0.32 -5.90
CA ALA A 210 -7.13 -0.68 -4.52
C ALA A 210 -6.86 -2.19 -4.37
N ALA A 211 -5.74 -2.57 -3.75
CA ALA A 211 -5.40 -3.98 -3.56
C ALA A 211 -6.36 -4.72 -2.60
N CYS A 212 -6.98 -4.01 -1.65
CA CYS A 212 -7.87 -4.57 -0.65
C CYS A 212 -9.33 -4.44 -1.07
N VAL A 213 -10.13 -5.50 -0.88
CA VAL A 213 -11.58 -5.46 -1.12
C VAL A 213 -12.24 -4.45 -0.18
N GLY A 214 -12.98 -3.50 -0.77
CA GLY A 214 -13.59 -2.38 -0.07
C GLY A 214 -12.69 -1.15 0.08
N GLY A 215 -11.47 -1.17 -0.46
CA GLY A 215 -10.48 -0.11 -0.30
C GLY A 215 -9.72 -0.20 1.03
N CYS A 216 -9.22 0.92 1.54
CA CYS A 216 -8.43 0.97 2.78
C CYS A 216 -9.22 0.53 4.02
N VAL A 217 -10.55 0.69 4.04
CA VAL A 217 -11.41 0.19 5.13
C VAL A 217 -11.45 -1.33 5.24
N GLY A 218 -11.01 -2.05 4.20
CA GLY A 218 -10.84 -3.50 4.17
C GLY A 218 -9.39 -3.97 4.29
N GLY A 219 -8.48 -3.10 4.68
CA GLY A 219 -7.06 -3.43 4.81
C GLY A 219 -6.76 -4.48 5.88
N PRO A 220 -5.61 -5.19 5.81
CA PRO A 220 -5.30 -6.30 6.72
C PRO A 220 -5.02 -5.87 8.17
N LEU A 221 -4.80 -4.59 8.44
CA LEU A 221 -4.56 -4.05 9.79
C LEU A 221 -5.79 -3.35 10.38
N VAL A 222 -6.99 -3.57 9.80
CA VAL A 222 -8.25 -3.10 10.36
C VAL A 222 -8.93 -4.19 11.18
N TYR A 223 -9.92 -3.79 12.00
CA TYR A 223 -10.55 -4.68 12.96
C TYR A 223 -11.91 -5.23 12.49
N GLY A 224 -12.67 -4.43 11.77
CA GLY A 224 -14.06 -4.74 11.45
C GLY A 224 -14.29 -5.21 10.02
N ASN A 225 -15.52 -5.66 9.77
CA ASN A 225 -15.98 -5.98 8.44
C ASN A 225 -15.98 -4.73 7.54
N ASN A 226 -15.39 -4.83 6.35
CA ASN A 226 -15.25 -3.73 5.40
C ASN A 226 -16.58 -3.12 4.94
N TYR A 227 -17.62 -3.91 4.75
CA TYR A 227 -18.96 -3.42 4.34
C TYR A 227 -19.62 -2.62 5.46
N VAL A 228 -19.48 -3.09 6.72
CA VAL A 228 -19.98 -2.36 7.88
C VAL A 228 -19.19 -1.05 8.05
N ALA A 229 -17.87 -1.10 7.94
CA ALA A 229 -17.00 0.08 8.02
C ALA A 229 -17.32 1.11 6.94
N ARG A 230 -17.52 0.67 5.68
CA ARG A 230 -17.94 1.52 4.56
C ARG A 230 -19.29 2.19 4.82
N ASN A 231 -20.28 1.45 5.33
CA ASN A 231 -21.57 2.01 5.66
C ASN A 231 -21.50 3.04 6.80
N THR A 232 -20.73 2.75 7.84
CA THR A 232 -20.48 3.68 8.96
C THR A 232 -19.78 4.95 8.47
N LEU A 233 -18.77 4.80 7.61
CA LEU A 233 -18.03 5.93 7.03
C LEU A 233 -18.94 6.85 6.22
N ARG A 234 -19.86 6.26 5.41
CA ARG A 234 -20.86 7.03 4.65
C ARG A 234 -21.84 7.78 5.56
N ALA A 235 -22.23 7.16 6.67
CA ALA A 235 -23.10 7.83 7.65
C ALA A 235 -22.39 9.01 8.29
N LEU A 236 -21.16 8.82 8.79
CA LEU A 236 -20.34 9.87 9.40
C LEU A 236 -20.05 11.02 8.41
N ALA A 237 -19.83 10.71 7.13
CA ALA A 237 -19.59 11.73 6.11
C ALA A 237 -20.82 12.63 5.87
N ARG A 238 -22.03 12.08 5.99
CA ARG A 238 -23.28 12.89 5.84
C ARG A 238 -23.48 13.89 6.97
N ASP A 239 -22.96 13.56 8.15
CA ASP A 239 -23.12 14.40 9.34
C ASP A 239 -22.02 15.50 9.46
N LEU A 240 -21.04 15.48 8.53
CA LEU A 240 -19.99 16.50 8.50
C LEU A 240 -20.52 17.83 7.97
N PRO A 241 -20.36 18.93 8.69
CA PRO A 241 -20.59 20.27 8.18
C PRO A 241 -19.44 20.65 7.26
N GLY A 242 -19.51 20.36 6.02
CA GLY A 242 -18.44 20.72 5.09
C GLY A 242 -18.93 20.75 3.67
N ARG A 243 -18.42 21.71 2.92
CA ARG A 243 -18.63 21.76 1.48
C ARG A 243 -17.62 20.84 0.83
N ASP A 244 -18.05 20.08 -0.18
CA ASP A 244 -17.12 19.33 -1.02
C ASP A 244 -16.09 20.31 -1.65
N PRO A 245 -14.87 19.85 -1.95
CA PRO A 245 -13.79 20.68 -2.50
C PRO A 245 -14.15 21.41 -3.80
N GLU A 246 -15.34 21.22 -4.35
CA GLU A 246 -15.82 21.82 -5.60
C GLU A 246 -15.91 23.34 -5.61
N GLU A 247 -16.24 23.93 -4.47
CA GLU A 247 -16.50 25.38 -4.41
C GLU A 247 -15.23 26.26 -4.33
N ALA A 248 -14.04 25.65 -4.27
CA ALA A 248 -12.77 26.37 -4.26
C ALA A 248 -12.12 26.50 -5.66
N ALA A 249 -12.80 26.09 -6.73
CA ALA A 249 -12.14 25.74 -7.99
C ALA A 249 -11.92 26.88 -9.00
N ASP A 250 -12.70 27.95 -8.99
CA ASP A 250 -12.49 29.05 -9.94
C ASP A 250 -11.57 30.13 -9.34
N GLY A 251 -10.29 30.11 -9.76
CA GLY A 251 -9.28 31.07 -9.33
C GLY A 251 -8.32 30.59 -8.23
N ALA A 252 -8.34 29.29 -7.88
CA ALA A 252 -7.37 28.73 -6.96
C ALA A 252 -5.94 28.82 -7.51
N PRO A 253 -4.93 29.15 -6.70
CA PRO A 253 -3.55 29.20 -7.14
C PRO A 253 -3.10 27.83 -7.67
N PRO A 254 -2.15 27.79 -8.62
CA PRO A 254 -1.64 26.55 -9.17
C PRO A 254 -1.14 25.63 -8.05
N LEU A 255 -1.32 24.32 -8.25
CA LEU A 255 -0.98 23.31 -7.26
C LEU A 255 0.46 23.46 -6.76
N PRO A 256 0.68 23.44 -5.45
CA PRO A 256 2.03 23.46 -4.90
C PRO A 256 2.84 22.28 -5.48
N SER A 257 4.04 22.56 -5.97
CA SER A 257 4.99 21.51 -6.40
C SER A 257 5.23 20.44 -5.32
N SER A 258 5.00 20.79 -4.06
CA SER A 258 5.09 19.89 -2.91
C SER A 258 4.12 18.70 -2.93
N LEU A 259 3.05 18.75 -3.73
CA LEU A 259 2.11 17.63 -3.91
C LEU A 259 2.57 16.64 -4.97
N ARG A 260 3.47 17.01 -5.86
CA ARG A 260 4.00 16.14 -6.91
C ARG A 260 5.07 15.21 -6.36
N LEU A 261 5.24 14.06 -7.02
CA LEU A 261 6.38 13.18 -6.80
C LEU A 261 7.69 13.95 -7.09
N GLU A 262 8.72 13.67 -6.31
CA GLU A 262 10.05 14.33 -6.39
C GLU A 262 10.92 13.65 -7.44
N GLU A 263 10.69 12.36 -7.66
CA GLU A 263 11.46 11.52 -8.57
C GLU A 263 10.50 10.71 -9.45
N PRO A 264 10.90 10.35 -10.67
CA PRO A 264 10.10 9.48 -11.52
C PRO A 264 10.00 8.08 -10.91
N ILE A 265 8.84 7.47 -11.06
CA ILE A 265 8.67 6.06 -10.75
C ILE A 265 9.44 5.26 -11.80
N ARG A 266 10.28 4.31 -11.36
CA ARG A 266 11.09 3.47 -12.25
C ARG A 266 10.60 2.03 -12.22
N PRO A 267 10.76 1.27 -13.32
CA PRO A 267 10.53 -0.17 -13.32
C PRO A 267 11.34 -0.86 -12.21
N ASN A 268 10.76 -1.89 -11.62
CA ASN A 268 11.44 -2.73 -10.64
C ASN A 268 11.64 -4.12 -11.24
N GLY A 269 12.88 -4.41 -11.64
CA GLY A 269 13.25 -5.66 -12.31
C GLY A 269 13.38 -6.88 -11.39
N VAL A 270 12.79 -6.86 -10.20
CA VAL A 270 12.90 -7.96 -9.22
C VAL A 270 12.47 -9.33 -9.76
N MET A 271 11.59 -9.36 -10.76
CA MET A 271 11.18 -10.61 -11.43
C MET A 271 12.10 -11.01 -12.59
N LYS A 272 13.03 -10.17 -13.02
CA LYS A 272 14.01 -10.55 -14.02
C LYS A 272 15.08 -11.44 -13.39
N LEU A 273 15.39 -12.55 -14.01
CA LEU A 273 16.51 -13.42 -13.61
C LEU A 273 17.84 -12.74 -13.91
N SER A 274 17.97 -12.07 -15.06
CA SER A 274 19.12 -11.28 -15.48
C SER A 274 18.70 -10.16 -16.42
N ASP A 275 19.50 -9.10 -16.55
CA ASP A 275 19.35 -8.09 -17.60
C ASP A 275 19.86 -8.57 -18.96
N ASP A 276 20.76 -9.57 -18.97
CA ASP A 276 21.24 -10.26 -20.15
C ASP A 276 20.29 -11.42 -20.50
N MET A 277 19.80 -11.45 -21.74
CA MET A 277 18.80 -12.43 -22.19
C MET A 277 19.36 -13.85 -22.22
N ASP A 278 20.60 -14.03 -22.69
CA ASP A 278 21.22 -15.37 -22.79
C ASP A 278 21.45 -15.93 -21.40
N ARG A 279 21.90 -15.08 -20.49
CA ARG A 279 22.03 -15.44 -19.07
C ARG A 279 20.69 -15.74 -18.42
N ALA A 280 19.65 -14.96 -18.71
CA ALA A 280 18.30 -15.20 -18.17
C ALA A 280 17.75 -16.54 -18.62
N LEU A 281 17.93 -16.91 -19.90
CA LEU A 281 17.54 -18.21 -20.44
C LEU A 281 18.31 -19.35 -19.79
N ALA A 282 19.65 -19.22 -19.65
CA ALA A 282 20.45 -20.21 -18.95
C ALA A 282 20.02 -20.42 -17.49
N MET A 283 19.66 -19.33 -16.80
CA MET A 283 19.12 -19.40 -15.43
C MET A 283 17.74 -20.08 -15.40
N MET A 284 16.88 -19.90 -16.40
CA MET A 284 15.61 -20.62 -16.51
C MET A 284 15.82 -22.12 -16.69
N ASP A 285 16.72 -22.51 -17.59
CA ASP A 285 17.05 -23.93 -17.80
C ASP A 285 17.61 -24.56 -16.51
N GLU A 286 18.43 -23.84 -15.78
CA GLU A 286 18.96 -24.26 -14.48
C GLU A 286 17.85 -24.38 -13.42
N MET A 287 16.91 -23.43 -13.37
CA MET A 287 15.72 -23.50 -12.51
C MET A 287 14.92 -24.76 -12.76
N ASP A 288 14.60 -25.06 -14.03
CA ASP A 288 13.84 -26.24 -14.41
C ASP A 288 14.57 -27.53 -14.03
N ALA A 289 15.89 -27.57 -14.23
CA ALA A 289 16.72 -28.70 -13.83
C ALA A 289 16.75 -28.90 -12.31
N ILE A 290 16.81 -27.82 -11.54
CA ILE A 290 16.74 -27.87 -10.07
C ILE A 290 15.33 -28.30 -9.63
N ALA A 291 14.28 -27.69 -10.16
CA ALA A 291 12.90 -28.03 -9.82
C ALA A 291 12.58 -29.51 -10.06
N ALA A 292 13.11 -30.10 -11.14
CA ALA A 292 12.97 -31.53 -11.43
C ALA A 292 13.65 -32.45 -10.41
N ARG A 293 14.69 -31.98 -9.71
CA ARG A 293 15.38 -32.71 -8.65
C ARG A 293 14.75 -32.55 -7.27
N LEU A 294 13.94 -31.52 -7.08
CA LEU A 294 13.26 -31.26 -5.82
C LEU A 294 12.07 -32.21 -5.63
N PRO A 295 11.67 -32.53 -4.39
CA PRO A 295 10.63 -33.52 -4.10
C PRO A 295 9.21 -33.08 -4.53
N GLY A 296 8.96 -31.84 -4.91
CA GLY A 296 7.67 -31.34 -5.36
C GLY A 296 6.57 -31.26 -4.30
N TYR A 297 6.92 -31.29 -3.01
CA TYR A 297 5.93 -31.31 -1.93
C TYR A 297 5.38 -29.91 -1.55
N ASP A 298 5.99 -28.85 -2.04
CA ASP A 298 5.62 -27.45 -1.72
C ASP A 298 5.39 -27.18 -0.24
N CYS A 299 6.20 -27.84 0.62
CA CYS A 299 5.96 -27.90 2.07
C CYS A 299 6.39 -26.65 2.83
N GLY A 300 7.08 -25.70 2.18
CA GLY A 300 7.54 -24.45 2.78
C GLY A 300 8.66 -24.58 3.83
N SER A 301 9.16 -25.79 4.14
CA SER A 301 10.14 -26.01 5.22
C SER A 301 11.52 -25.39 4.95
N CYS A 302 11.85 -25.11 3.69
CA CYS A 302 13.06 -24.39 3.27
C CYS A 302 12.92 -22.85 3.32
N GLY A 303 11.72 -22.34 3.64
CA GLY A 303 11.40 -20.90 3.66
C GLY A 303 10.76 -20.38 2.38
N SER A 304 10.83 -21.10 1.26
CA SER A 304 10.18 -20.72 0.00
C SER A 304 8.78 -21.32 -0.09
N PRO A 305 7.80 -20.66 -0.70
CA PRO A 305 6.39 -21.09 -0.70
C PRO A 305 6.12 -22.33 -1.55
N SER A 306 6.99 -22.62 -2.52
CA SER A 306 6.90 -23.81 -3.39
C SER A 306 8.29 -24.30 -3.77
N CYS A 307 8.39 -25.53 -4.27
CA CYS A 307 9.64 -26.07 -4.81
C CYS A 307 10.13 -25.30 -6.04
N ALA A 308 9.22 -24.80 -6.87
CA ALA A 308 9.58 -23.93 -8.00
C ALA A 308 10.19 -22.59 -7.53
N ALA A 309 9.58 -21.95 -6.54
CA ALA A 309 10.15 -20.73 -5.94
C ALA A 309 11.50 -20.98 -5.28
N PHE A 310 11.67 -22.15 -4.65
CA PHE A 310 12.94 -22.55 -4.06
C PHE A 310 14.03 -22.76 -5.13
N ALA A 311 13.70 -23.32 -6.30
CA ALA A 311 14.62 -23.43 -7.41
C ALA A 311 15.08 -22.06 -7.92
N GLU A 312 14.15 -21.09 -8.01
CA GLU A 312 14.49 -19.70 -8.33
C GLU A 312 15.44 -19.07 -7.30
N ASP A 313 15.16 -19.26 -6.02
CA ASP A 313 16.01 -18.75 -4.92
C ASP A 313 17.43 -19.34 -4.99
N ILE A 314 17.57 -20.62 -5.38
CA ILE A 314 18.87 -21.28 -5.55
C ILE A 314 19.64 -20.63 -6.72
N VAL A 315 19.01 -20.48 -7.88
CA VAL A 315 19.63 -19.90 -9.08
C VAL A 315 20.02 -18.45 -8.86
N ARG A 316 19.25 -17.71 -8.06
CA ARG A 316 19.58 -16.34 -7.63
C ARG A 316 20.68 -16.27 -6.56
N GLY A 317 21.09 -17.42 -6.00
CA GLY A 317 22.13 -17.50 -4.97
C GLY A 317 21.67 -17.17 -3.55
N TYR A 318 20.36 -17.12 -3.31
CA TYR A 318 19.79 -16.83 -1.97
C TYR A 318 19.82 -18.04 -1.04
N CYS A 319 19.82 -19.26 -1.59
CA CYS A 319 19.84 -20.50 -0.83
C CYS A 319 20.58 -21.62 -1.61
N LYS A 320 20.69 -22.80 -1.01
CA LYS A 320 21.38 -23.97 -1.56
C LYS A 320 20.43 -25.17 -1.59
N GLU A 321 20.62 -26.12 -2.50
CA GLU A 321 19.78 -27.32 -2.62
C GLU A 321 19.64 -28.08 -1.29
N LEU A 322 20.69 -28.12 -0.47
CA LEU A 322 20.68 -28.82 0.84
C LEU A 322 19.90 -28.08 1.94
N ASP A 323 19.41 -26.88 1.68
CA ASP A 323 18.46 -26.19 2.58
C ASP A 323 17.07 -26.86 2.50
N CYS A 324 16.82 -27.68 1.47
CA CYS A 324 15.67 -28.58 1.43
C CYS A 324 15.86 -29.71 2.45
N VAL A 325 14.98 -29.79 3.45
CA VAL A 325 15.04 -30.78 4.53
C VAL A 325 14.98 -32.22 3.98
N TYR A 326 14.24 -32.45 2.92
CA TYR A 326 14.11 -33.77 2.29
C TYR A 326 15.40 -34.19 1.55
N LEU A 327 15.97 -33.28 0.75
CA LEU A 327 17.26 -33.55 0.07
C LEU A 327 18.39 -33.73 1.08
N LEU A 328 18.44 -32.92 2.12
CA LEU A 328 19.43 -33.07 3.21
C LEU A 328 19.30 -34.42 3.88
N LYS A 329 18.08 -34.84 4.23
CA LYS A 329 17.81 -36.17 4.84
C LYS A 329 18.26 -37.31 3.95
N ASP A 330 17.99 -37.25 2.67
CA ASP A 330 18.39 -38.29 1.73
C ASP A 330 19.91 -38.31 1.52
N ARG A 331 20.56 -37.16 1.47
CA ARG A 331 22.03 -37.06 1.43
C ARG A 331 22.68 -37.65 2.67
N LEU A 332 22.13 -37.37 3.85
CA LEU A 332 22.61 -37.94 5.11
C LEU A 332 22.47 -39.46 5.16
N LYS A 333 21.36 -40.05 4.65
CA LYS A 333 21.18 -41.49 4.53
C LYS A 333 22.27 -42.13 3.66
N ILE A 334 22.51 -41.56 2.47
CA ILE A 334 23.54 -42.04 1.55
C ILE A 334 24.92 -41.99 2.21
N MET A 335 25.26 -40.89 2.87
CA MET A 335 26.54 -40.78 3.58
C MET A 335 26.66 -41.78 4.71
N ALA A 336 25.61 -41.99 5.49
CA ALA A 336 25.58 -42.96 6.56
C ALA A 336 25.82 -44.40 6.03
N GLN A 337 25.16 -44.78 4.93
CA GLN A 337 25.36 -46.07 4.28
C GLN A 337 26.80 -46.24 3.79
N GLN A 338 27.38 -45.23 3.11
CA GLN A 338 28.76 -45.24 2.67
C GLN A 338 29.76 -45.42 3.82
N MET A 339 29.48 -44.79 4.98
CA MET A 339 30.34 -44.96 6.17
C MET A 339 30.27 -46.42 6.71
N VAL A 340 29.08 -47.04 6.70
CA VAL A 340 28.91 -48.44 7.09
C VAL A 340 29.68 -49.35 6.13
N ASP A 341 29.54 -49.15 4.81
CA ASP A 341 30.20 -49.97 3.79
C ASP A 341 31.75 -49.87 3.90
N LEU A 342 32.26 -48.65 4.08
CA LEU A 342 33.70 -48.42 4.31
C LEU A 342 34.20 -49.11 5.57
N SER A 343 33.41 -49.10 6.66
CA SER A 343 33.77 -49.74 7.91
C SER A 343 33.81 -51.27 7.80
N GLN A 344 33.03 -51.85 6.90
CA GLN A 344 33.01 -53.30 6.63
C GLN A 344 34.21 -53.70 5.78
N THR A 345 34.54 -52.91 4.73
CA THR A 345 35.70 -53.16 3.84
C THR A 345 37.06 -53.07 4.58
N GLN A 346 37.13 -52.32 5.69
CA GLN A 346 38.37 -52.23 6.52
C GLN A 346 38.53 -53.40 7.52
N ARG A 347 37.55 -54.28 7.60
CA ARG A 347 37.59 -55.47 8.51
C ARG A 347 37.95 -56.75 7.78
N GLU A 348 38.02 -56.74 6.45
CA GLU A 348 38.60 -57.80 5.61
C GLU A 348 40.08 -57.51 5.31
#